data_9761e565d6bb8449ae99913e4df6bcbd
#
_entry.id   9761e565d6bb8449ae99913e4df6bcbd
#
_cell.length_a   1.000
_cell.length_b   1.000
_cell.length_c   1.000
_cell.angle_alpha   90.00
_cell.angle_beta   90.00
_cell.angle_gamma   90.00
#
_symmetry.space_group_name_H-M   'P 1'
#
loop_
_entity.id
_entity.type
_entity.pdbx_description
1 polymer ?
#
loop_
_entity_poly.entity_id
_entity_poly.type
_entity_poly.pdbx_seq_one_letter_code
_entity_poly.pdbx_strand_id
1 'polypeptide(L)'
;EGTFKDTGFYWVNPFMDKKKLSMRARNLDVEPIKVNDKIGNPILIGLVLVWKLKDTYKAMFEIDAQTMASKAGVATVAGRMSAFEAFVRVQSDAALRQVAGEYAYDDNDQAVDELTLRGGGDEINDQLEKQLNERLAMAGMEIVEARINYLAYAPEIAAVMLRRQQASAIITAREKIVEGAVSMVKMALDKLSAEEIVELDEEKKAAMVSNLLVVLCADEPAQPVINSGTLNH
;
A
#
# COMPACT_ATOMS: atom_id res chain seq x y z
N GLU A 1 -7.70 40.62 -21.32
CA GLU A 1 -8.15 39.32 -20.78
C GLU A 1 -7.90 39.34 -19.28
N GLY A 2 -8.93 39.06 -18.46
CA GLY A 2 -8.83 39.08 -17.02
C GLY A 2 -9.65 37.95 -16.38
N THR A 3 -9.17 37.43 -15.25
CA THR A 3 -9.90 36.47 -14.43
C THR A 3 -10.35 37.16 -13.14
N PHE A 4 -11.63 37.05 -12.83
CA PHE A 4 -12.22 37.59 -11.60
C PHE A 4 -12.43 36.42 -10.63
N LYS A 5 -11.72 36.42 -9.49
CA LYS A 5 -11.82 35.41 -8.46
C LYS A 5 -12.67 35.84 -7.28
N ASP A 6 -12.75 37.16 -7.05
CA ASP A 6 -13.43 37.72 -5.88
C ASP A 6 -14.88 38.06 -6.17
N THR A 7 -15.72 38.12 -5.13
CA THR A 7 -17.11 38.58 -5.22
C THR A 7 -17.13 40.08 -5.29
N GLY A 8 -17.77 40.63 -6.34
CA GLY A 8 -17.87 42.09 -6.54
C GLY A 8 -18.61 42.44 -7.83
N PHE A 9 -18.82 43.73 -8.02
CA PHE A 9 -19.32 44.26 -9.28
C PHE A 9 -18.16 44.61 -10.19
N TYR A 10 -18.11 43.95 -11.33
CA TYR A 10 -17.06 44.17 -12.33
C TYR A 10 -17.66 44.71 -13.60
N TRP A 11 -17.07 45.77 -14.14
CA TRP A 11 -17.43 46.29 -15.45
C TRP A 11 -16.77 45.45 -16.54
N VAL A 12 -17.55 44.69 -17.27
CA VAL A 12 -17.05 43.76 -18.30
C VAL A 12 -17.63 44.19 -19.65
N ASN A 13 -16.78 44.21 -20.69
CA ASN A 13 -17.23 44.50 -22.06
C ASN A 13 -18.28 43.46 -22.48
N PRO A 14 -19.49 43.93 -22.93
CA PRO A 14 -20.59 43.02 -23.32
C PRO A 14 -20.26 42.14 -24.52
N PHE A 15 -19.30 42.52 -25.35
CA PHE A 15 -18.88 41.78 -26.56
C PHE A 15 -17.84 40.72 -26.29
N MET A 16 -17.34 40.56 -25.06
CA MET A 16 -16.41 39.52 -24.69
C MET A 16 -17.12 38.23 -24.25
N ASP A 17 -16.59 37.09 -24.68
CA ASP A 17 -17.05 35.79 -24.23
C ASP A 17 -16.78 35.61 -22.73
N LYS A 18 -17.82 35.25 -21.98
CA LYS A 18 -17.77 35.02 -20.54
C LYS A 18 -17.83 33.54 -20.26
N LYS A 19 -16.74 32.99 -19.74
CA LYS A 19 -16.66 31.56 -19.34
C LYS A 19 -16.66 31.47 -17.82
N LYS A 20 -17.64 30.78 -17.26
CA LYS A 20 -17.72 30.51 -15.81
C LYS A 20 -17.06 29.19 -15.47
N LEU A 21 -16.28 29.15 -14.40
CA LEU A 21 -15.64 27.96 -13.84
C LEU A 21 -15.97 27.82 -12.36
N SER A 22 -15.99 26.59 -11.84
CA SER A 22 -16.13 26.31 -10.42
C SER A 22 -14.75 26.12 -9.82
N MET A 23 -14.44 26.87 -8.76
CA MET A 23 -13.19 26.73 -7.98
C MET A 23 -13.36 25.84 -6.76
N ARG A 24 -14.54 25.23 -6.58
CA ARG A 24 -14.79 24.32 -5.45
C ARG A 24 -13.99 23.05 -5.62
N ALA A 25 -13.50 22.53 -4.50
CA ALA A 25 -12.89 21.20 -4.46
C ALA A 25 -13.91 20.13 -4.88
N ARG A 26 -13.44 19.16 -5.64
CA ARG A 26 -14.21 18.03 -6.16
C ARG A 26 -13.54 16.73 -5.79
N ASN A 27 -14.34 15.77 -5.46
CA ASN A 27 -13.90 14.40 -5.25
C ASN A 27 -13.98 13.63 -6.57
N LEU A 28 -12.97 12.82 -6.85
CA LEU A 28 -12.92 11.91 -7.98
C LEU A 28 -12.50 10.54 -7.47
N ASP A 29 -13.33 9.56 -7.73
CA ASP A 29 -13.03 8.16 -7.52
C ASP A 29 -12.57 7.55 -8.86
N VAL A 30 -11.34 7.05 -8.87
CA VAL A 30 -10.73 6.43 -10.05
C VAL A 30 -10.89 4.92 -9.92
N GLU A 31 -11.58 4.32 -10.87
CA GLU A 31 -11.79 2.88 -10.91
C GLU A 31 -10.45 2.12 -10.91
N PRO A 32 -10.38 0.96 -10.24
CA PRO A 32 -9.16 0.19 -10.19
C PRO A 32 -8.64 -0.20 -11.58
N ILE A 33 -7.39 0.15 -11.84
CA ILE A 33 -6.68 -0.21 -13.07
C ILE A 33 -5.72 -1.38 -12.83
N LYS A 34 -5.56 -2.22 -13.86
CA LYS A 34 -4.59 -3.30 -13.85
C LYS A 34 -3.21 -2.76 -14.22
N VAL A 35 -2.24 -2.95 -13.34
CA VAL A 35 -0.84 -2.55 -13.52
C VAL A 35 0.09 -3.64 -13.00
N ASN A 36 1.36 -3.58 -13.35
CA ASN A 36 2.37 -4.46 -12.76
C ASN A 36 3.12 -3.71 -11.66
N ASP A 37 3.40 -4.42 -10.57
CA ASP A 37 4.28 -3.92 -9.52
C ASP A 37 5.77 -3.96 -9.92
N LYS A 38 6.68 -3.53 -9.04
CA LYS A 38 8.13 -3.54 -9.23
C LYS A 38 8.68 -4.92 -9.62
N ILE A 39 8.06 -6.00 -9.13
CA ILE A 39 8.48 -7.38 -9.35
C ILE A 39 7.87 -7.94 -10.65
N GLY A 40 6.85 -7.28 -11.20
CA GLY A 40 6.13 -7.70 -12.40
C GLY A 40 4.83 -8.46 -12.11
N ASN A 41 4.36 -8.49 -10.87
CA ASN A 41 3.08 -9.10 -10.54
C ASN A 41 1.93 -8.18 -10.97
N PRO A 42 0.91 -8.69 -11.68
CA PRO A 42 -0.28 -7.92 -12.01
C PRO A 42 -1.13 -7.64 -10.77
N ILE A 43 -1.35 -6.35 -10.51
CA ILE A 43 -2.17 -5.85 -9.40
C ILE A 43 -3.30 -4.96 -9.92
N LEU A 44 -4.37 -4.84 -9.15
CA LEU A 44 -5.43 -3.87 -9.33
C LEU A 44 -5.23 -2.77 -8.29
N ILE A 45 -5.10 -1.54 -8.75
CA ILE A 45 -4.92 -0.37 -7.89
C ILE A 45 -5.92 0.71 -8.26
N GLY A 46 -6.63 1.24 -7.26
CA GLY A 46 -7.59 2.34 -7.37
C GLY A 46 -7.17 3.52 -6.52
N LEU A 47 -7.67 4.68 -6.87
CA LEU A 47 -7.31 5.95 -6.26
C LEU A 47 -8.56 6.80 -6.02
N VAL A 48 -8.65 7.41 -4.86
CA VAL A 48 -9.55 8.52 -4.58
C VAL A 48 -8.75 9.80 -4.44
N LEU A 49 -9.19 10.87 -5.05
CA LEU A 49 -8.51 12.15 -4.97
C LEU A 49 -9.48 13.31 -4.84
N VAL A 50 -9.00 14.37 -4.21
CA VAL A 50 -9.69 15.65 -4.11
C VAL A 50 -8.87 16.68 -4.87
N TRP A 51 -9.49 17.32 -5.85
CA TRP A 51 -8.84 18.31 -6.72
C TRP A 51 -9.65 19.60 -6.81
N LYS A 52 -8.98 20.70 -7.13
CA LYS A 52 -9.59 22.00 -7.38
C LYS A 52 -8.84 22.76 -8.46
N LEU A 53 -9.51 23.75 -9.06
CA LEU A 53 -8.83 24.72 -9.93
C LEU A 53 -8.13 25.77 -9.06
N LYS A 54 -6.83 25.97 -9.30
CA LYS A 54 -6.00 26.99 -8.65
C LYS A 54 -5.78 28.19 -9.57
N ASP A 55 -5.47 27.93 -10.83
CA ASP A 55 -5.23 28.93 -11.84
C ASP A 55 -6.23 28.78 -13.00
N THR A 56 -7.22 29.68 -13.03
CA THR A 56 -8.27 29.67 -14.04
C THR A 56 -7.76 30.12 -15.42
N TYR A 57 -6.68 30.91 -15.48
CA TYR A 57 -6.08 31.31 -16.73
C TYR A 57 -5.44 30.11 -17.43
N LYS A 58 -4.55 29.41 -16.75
CA LYS A 58 -3.91 28.19 -17.27
C LYS A 58 -4.94 27.15 -17.70
N ALA A 59 -5.94 26.90 -16.86
CA ALA A 59 -7.00 25.94 -17.16
C ALA A 59 -7.80 26.25 -18.42
N MET A 60 -7.87 27.51 -18.82
CA MET A 60 -8.67 27.92 -19.98
C MET A 60 -7.88 28.18 -21.26
N PHE A 61 -6.59 28.48 -21.15
CA PHE A 61 -5.79 28.94 -22.29
C PHE A 61 -4.59 28.03 -22.60
N GLU A 62 -4.06 27.31 -21.64
CA GLU A 62 -2.93 26.38 -21.86
C GLU A 62 -3.40 24.98 -22.25
N ILE A 63 -4.62 24.61 -21.88
CA ILE A 63 -5.18 23.31 -22.25
C ILE A 63 -6.34 23.52 -23.21
N ASP A 64 -6.26 22.91 -24.38
CA ASP A 64 -7.36 22.94 -25.33
C ASP A 64 -8.55 22.12 -24.80
N ALA A 65 -9.56 22.83 -24.30
CA ALA A 65 -10.80 22.24 -23.81
C ALA A 65 -11.54 21.41 -24.89
N GLN A 66 -11.23 21.60 -26.17
CA GLN A 66 -11.83 20.83 -27.27
C GLN A 66 -11.19 19.44 -27.40
N THR A 67 -9.91 19.31 -27.11
CA THR A 67 -9.22 18.03 -27.08
C THR A 67 -9.64 17.17 -25.89
N MET A 68 -10.07 17.79 -24.80
CA MET A 68 -10.56 17.10 -23.59
C MET A 68 -12.02 16.68 -23.70
N ALA A 69 -12.82 17.40 -24.47
CA ALA A 69 -14.25 17.18 -24.62
C ALA A 69 -14.57 16.47 -25.93
N SER A 70 -14.46 15.17 -25.94
CA SER A 70 -15.23 14.38 -26.89
C SER A 70 -16.72 14.54 -26.58
N LYS A 71 -17.43 15.35 -27.38
CA LYS A 71 -18.91 15.48 -27.51
C LYS A 71 -19.62 16.60 -26.72
N ALA A 72 -20.42 17.34 -27.49
CA ALA A 72 -21.62 18.12 -27.17
C ALA A 72 -21.92 18.40 -25.68
N GLY A 73 -21.60 19.62 -25.21
CA GLY A 73 -21.96 20.06 -23.86
C GLY A 73 -20.98 21.03 -23.20
N VAL A 74 -19.86 21.35 -23.84
CA VAL A 74 -18.76 22.20 -23.29
C VAL A 74 -19.19 23.65 -22.98
N ALA A 75 -20.32 24.09 -23.47
CA ALA A 75 -20.81 25.45 -23.24
C ALA A 75 -21.26 25.72 -21.79
N THR A 76 -21.59 24.66 -21.03
CA THR A 76 -22.04 24.79 -19.63
C THR A 76 -20.86 24.66 -18.65
N VAL A 77 -21.04 25.23 -17.44
CA VAL A 77 -20.05 25.06 -16.35
C VAL A 77 -19.85 23.59 -16.03
N ALA A 78 -20.93 22.82 -16.00
CA ALA A 78 -20.88 21.37 -15.73
C ALA A 78 -20.07 20.60 -16.79
N GLY A 79 -20.31 20.89 -18.08
CA GLY A 79 -19.59 20.24 -19.18
C GLY A 79 -18.08 20.54 -19.17
N ARG A 80 -17.68 21.79 -18.88
CA ARG A 80 -16.25 22.13 -18.71
C ARG A 80 -15.61 21.42 -17.52
N MET A 81 -16.32 21.40 -16.39
CA MET A 81 -15.81 20.71 -15.20
C MET A 81 -15.69 19.20 -15.41
N SER A 82 -16.59 18.58 -16.17
CA SER A 82 -16.49 17.17 -16.56
C SER A 82 -15.29 16.89 -17.49
N ALA A 83 -14.98 17.82 -18.39
CA ALA A 83 -13.78 17.73 -19.24
C ALA A 83 -12.49 17.79 -18.42
N PHE A 84 -12.42 18.69 -17.44
CA PHE A 84 -11.29 18.74 -16.52
C PHE A 84 -11.17 17.49 -15.66
N GLU A 85 -12.29 16.95 -15.19
CA GLU A 85 -12.33 15.68 -14.44
C GLU A 85 -11.82 14.51 -15.27
N ALA A 86 -12.20 14.42 -16.54
CA ALA A 86 -11.68 13.42 -17.46
C ALA A 86 -10.16 13.55 -17.66
N PHE A 87 -9.64 14.77 -17.75
CA PHE A 87 -8.19 15.01 -17.82
C PHE A 87 -7.49 14.60 -16.54
N VAL A 88 -7.99 14.97 -15.36
CA VAL A 88 -7.45 14.55 -14.07
C VAL A 88 -7.43 13.03 -13.99
N ARG A 89 -8.50 12.34 -14.41
CA ARG A 89 -8.57 10.87 -14.43
C ARG A 89 -7.44 10.25 -15.25
N VAL A 90 -7.24 10.71 -16.49
CA VAL A 90 -6.17 10.18 -17.36
C VAL A 90 -4.78 10.42 -16.76
N GLN A 91 -4.53 11.59 -16.16
CA GLN A 91 -3.26 11.88 -15.49
C GLN A 91 -3.07 11.04 -14.23
N SER A 92 -4.17 10.74 -13.52
CA SER A 92 -4.16 9.87 -12.35
C SER A 92 -3.80 8.43 -12.70
N ASP A 93 -4.37 7.90 -13.78
CA ASP A 93 -4.02 6.56 -14.28
C ASP A 93 -2.53 6.46 -14.63
N ALA A 94 -1.98 7.51 -15.25
CA ALA A 94 -0.56 7.56 -15.60
C ALA A 94 0.35 7.63 -14.35
N ALA A 95 -0.03 8.42 -13.34
CA ALA A 95 0.71 8.51 -12.08
C ALA A 95 0.65 7.20 -11.29
N LEU A 96 -0.53 6.57 -11.21
CA LEU A 96 -0.70 5.27 -10.57
C LEU A 96 0.19 4.19 -11.20
N ARG A 97 0.26 4.13 -12.53
CA ARG A 97 1.13 3.16 -13.24
C ARG A 97 2.60 3.38 -12.91
N GLN A 98 3.01 4.63 -12.80
CA GLN A 98 4.39 4.95 -12.46
C GLN A 98 4.71 4.56 -11.02
N VAL A 99 3.91 4.99 -10.05
CA VAL A 99 4.11 4.67 -8.63
C VAL A 99 4.02 3.15 -8.39
N ALA A 100 3.04 2.46 -8.99
CA ALA A 100 2.93 1.02 -8.85
C ALA A 100 4.17 0.27 -9.38
N GLY A 101 4.81 0.77 -10.44
CA GLY A 101 6.04 0.17 -10.99
C GLY A 101 7.30 0.42 -10.14
N GLU A 102 7.27 1.40 -9.23
CA GLU A 102 8.40 1.72 -8.35
C GLU A 102 8.43 0.87 -7.07
N TYR A 103 7.28 0.35 -6.63
CA TYR A 103 7.13 -0.38 -5.38
C TYR A 103 6.62 -1.80 -5.58
N ALA A 104 7.09 -2.74 -4.73
CA ALA A 104 6.52 -4.07 -4.66
C ALA A 104 5.16 -4.02 -3.93
N TYR A 105 4.27 -4.98 -4.22
CA TYR A 105 2.98 -5.08 -3.54
C TYR A 105 3.13 -5.37 -2.05
N ASP A 106 3.96 -6.36 -1.69
CA ASP A 106 4.23 -6.78 -0.31
C ASP A 106 5.70 -7.30 -0.14
N ASP A 107 6.10 -7.53 1.12
CA ASP A 107 7.48 -7.87 1.54
C ASP A 107 7.89 -9.32 1.29
N ASN A 108 7.39 -9.98 0.31
CA ASN A 108 7.49 -11.43 0.17
C ASN A 108 8.88 -12.06 -0.01
N ASP A 109 10.00 -11.40 0.18
CA ASP A 109 11.36 -11.98 0.15
C ASP A 109 12.48 -10.90 0.11
N GLN A 110 12.19 -9.64 0.38
CA GLN A 110 13.19 -8.58 0.28
C GLN A 110 13.49 -7.96 1.66
N ALA A 111 14.68 -7.39 1.77
CA ALA A 111 15.20 -6.81 3.00
C ALA A 111 14.15 -5.98 3.76
N VAL A 112 14.13 -6.14 5.05
CA VAL A 112 13.17 -5.68 6.05
C VAL A 112 12.84 -4.16 6.03
N ASP A 113 13.46 -3.38 5.13
CA ASP A 113 13.38 -1.91 5.09
C ASP A 113 12.87 -1.32 3.75
N GLU A 114 12.44 -2.10 2.76
CA GLU A 114 11.86 -1.52 1.55
C GLU A 114 10.38 -1.20 1.72
N LEU A 115 10.00 0.04 1.37
CA LEU A 115 8.61 0.48 1.29
C LEU A 115 7.83 -0.36 0.28
N THR A 116 6.70 -0.89 0.71
CA THR A 116 5.78 -1.65 -0.14
C THR A 116 4.46 -0.91 -0.31
N LEU A 117 3.75 -1.18 -1.40
CA LEU A 117 2.43 -0.58 -1.65
C LEU A 117 1.44 -0.85 -0.50
N ARG A 118 1.59 -1.99 0.18
CA ARG A 118 0.74 -2.39 1.30
C ARG A 118 1.17 -1.78 2.64
N GLY A 119 2.48 -1.63 2.86
CA GLY A 119 3.05 -1.18 4.14
C GLY A 119 3.31 0.31 4.23
N GLY A 120 3.68 0.97 3.11
CA GLY A 120 4.10 2.37 3.06
C GLY A 120 2.98 3.37 2.71
N GLY A 121 1.75 3.16 3.20
CA GLY A 121 0.56 3.87 2.74
C GLY A 121 0.68 5.40 2.71
N ASP A 122 1.16 6.04 3.76
CA ASP A 122 1.22 7.50 3.82
C ASP A 122 2.32 8.07 2.91
N GLU A 123 3.51 7.50 2.92
CA GLU A 123 4.64 7.96 2.10
C GLU A 123 4.37 7.80 0.59
N ILE A 124 3.71 6.71 0.22
CA ILE A 124 3.31 6.47 -1.18
C ILE A 124 2.21 7.43 -1.62
N ASN A 125 1.25 7.73 -0.73
CA ASN A 125 0.21 8.71 -1.00
C ASN A 125 0.81 10.11 -1.17
N ASP A 126 1.78 10.51 -0.35
CA ASP A 126 2.49 11.80 -0.47
C ASP A 126 3.27 11.90 -1.79
N GLN A 127 3.94 10.82 -2.18
CA GLN A 127 4.65 10.76 -3.46
C GLN A 127 3.68 10.84 -4.65
N LEU A 128 2.55 10.14 -4.57
CA LEU A 128 1.50 10.18 -5.58
C LEU A 128 0.90 11.59 -5.71
N GLU A 129 0.62 12.24 -4.57
CA GLU A 129 0.13 13.61 -4.54
C GLU A 129 1.13 14.59 -5.19
N LYS A 130 2.41 14.46 -4.86
CA LYS A 130 3.47 15.27 -5.47
C LYS A 130 3.56 15.08 -6.98
N GLN A 131 3.59 13.83 -7.45
CA GLN A 131 3.64 13.55 -8.89
C GLN A 131 2.41 14.06 -9.63
N LEU A 132 1.22 13.93 -9.02
CA LEU A 132 -0.02 14.44 -9.59
C LEU A 132 -0.01 15.97 -9.66
N ASN A 133 0.45 16.66 -8.60
CA ASN A 133 0.55 18.11 -8.57
C ASN A 133 1.53 18.63 -9.64
N GLU A 134 2.67 17.97 -9.83
CA GLU A 134 3.64 18.34 -10.88
C GLU A 134 3.01 18.22 -12.29
N ARG A 135 2.27 17.13 -12.57
CA ARG A 135 1.60 16.91 -13.87
C ARG A 135 0.44 17.87 -14.12
N LEU A 136 -0.34 18.18 -13.07
CA LEU A 136 -1.54 18.99 -13.17
C LEU A 136 -1.27 20.50 -13.04
N ALA A 137 -0.08 20.90 -12.61
CA ALA A 137 0.32 22.30 -12.50
C ALA A 137 0.24 23.06 -13.83
N MET A 138 0.58 22.39 -14.96
CA MET A 138 0.43 22.97 -16.30
C MET A 138 -1.03 23.27 -16.65
N ALA A 139 -1.96 22.48 -16.10
CA ALA A 139 -3.40 22.64 -16.28
C ALA A 139 -4.03 23.66 -15.30
N GLY A 140 -3.24 24.29 -14.43
CA GLY A 140 -3.74 25.18 -13.40
C GLY A 140 -4.59 24.49 -12.34
N MET A 141 -4.44 23.19 -12.18
CA MET A 141 -5.14 22.36 -11.19
C MET A 141 -4.23 22.03 -10.03
N GLU A 142 -4.81 21.78 -8.88
CA GLU A 142 -4.14 21.38 -7.65
C GLU A 142 -4.84 20.18 -7.03
N ILE A 143 -4.06 19.17 -6.67
CA ILE A 143 -4.52 18.06 -5.84
C ILE A 143 -4.41 18.48 -4.37
N VAL A 144 -5.50 18.36 -3.66
CA VAL A 144 -5.60 18.65 -2.22
C VAL A 144 -5.25 17.41 -1.42
N GLU A 145 -5.67 16.25 -1.92
CA GLU A 145 -5.44 14.96 -1.29
C GLU A 145 -5.53 13.86 -2.36
N ALA A 146 -4.65 12.88 -2.28
CA ALA A 146 -4.68 11.68 -3.13
C ALA A 146 -4.37 10.45 -2.29
N ARG A 147 -5.26 9.44 -2.31
CA ARG A 147 -5.09 8.22 -1.52
C ARG A 147 -5.45 6.98 -2.34
N ILE A 148 -4.66 5.95 -2.19
CA ILE A 148 -4.99 4.63 -2.72
C ILE A 148 -6.17 4.09 -1.91
N ASN A 149 -7.30 3.81 -2.57
CA ASN A 149 -8.50 3.28 -1.95
C ASN A 149 -8.71 1.79 -2.23
N TYR A 150 -8.05 1.26 -3.26
CA TYR A 150 -8.16 -0.13 -3.64
C TYR A 150 -6.78 -0.67 -4.02
N LEU A 151 -6.41 -1.81 -3.43
CA LEU A 151 -5.17 -2.49 -3.73
C LEU A 151 -5.36 -4.00 -3.57
N ALA A 152 -5.23 -4.75 -4.65
CA ALA A 152 -5.37 -6.19 -4.64
C ALA A 152 -4.54 -6.84 -5.77
N TYR A 153 -4.16 -8.10 -5.61
CA TYR A 153 -3.64 -8.88 -6.74
C TYR A 153 -4.71 -9.07 -7.81
N ALA A 154 -4.30 -9.07 -9.05
CA ALA A 154 -5.19 -9.42 -10.15
C ALA A 154 -5.75 -10.86 -9.97
N PRO A 155 -7.02 -11.12 -10.35
CA PRO A 155 -7.68 -12.40 -10.10
C PRO A 155 -6.90 -13.60 -10.62
N GLU A 156 -6.14 -13.42 -11.70
CA GLU A 156 -5.38 -14.50 -12.37
C GLU A 156 -4.28 -15.06 -11.47
N ILE A 157 -3.69 -14.24 -10.59
CA ILE A 157 -2.58 -14.66 -9.72
C ILE A 157 -2.96 -14.70 -8.24
N ALA A 158 -4.13 -14.19 -7.86
CA ALA A 158 -4.53 -14.05 -6.45
C ALA A 158 -4.43 -15.38 -5.68
N ALA A 159 -4.89 -16.49 -6.27
CA ALA A 159 -4.84 -17.81 -5.63
C ALA A 159 -3.39 -18.32 -5.43
N VAL A 160 -2.50 -18.03 -6.39
CA VAL A 160 -1.08 -18.43 -6.30
C VAL A 160 -0.37 -17.60 -5.24
N MET A 161 -0.62 -16.28 -5.21
CA MET A 161 -0.02 -15.38 -4.23
C MET A 161 -0.51 -15.67 -2.80
N LEU A 162 -1.79 -16.04 -2.65
CA LEU A 162 -2.31 -16.48 -1.36
C LEU A 162 -1.58 -17.73 -0.83
N ARG A 163 -1.35 -18.73 -1.70
CA ARG A 163 -0.59 -19.92 -1.32
C ARG A 163 0.86 -19.59 -0.96
N ARG A 164 1.49 -18.68 -1.70
CA ARG A 164 2.85 -18.20 -1.39
C ARG A 164 2.89 -17.51 -0.02
N GLN A 165 1.95 -16.61 0.26
CA GLN A 165 1.82 -15.95 1.55
C GLN A 165 1.60 -16.96 2.70
N GLN A 166 0.75 -17.96 2.50
CA GLN A 166 0.52 -19.03 3.46
C GLN A 166 1.82 -19.83 3.73
N ALA A 167 2.54 -20.21 2.68
CA ALA A 167 3.81 -20.93 2.83
C ALA A 167 4.86 -20.08 3.58
N SER A 168 5.03 -18.82 3.22
CA SER A 168 5.92 -17.90 3.92
C SER A 168 5.52 -17.72 5.40
N ALA A 169 4.23 -17.53 5.67
CA ALA A 169 3.72 -17.41 7.04
C ALA A 169 4.00 -18.66 7.89
N ILE A 170 3.86 -19.86 7.30
CA ILE A 170 4.18 -21.12 8.01
C ILE A 170 5.67 -21.19 8.33
N ILE A 171 6.55 -20.83 7.38
CA ILE A 171 8.00 -20.83 7.60
C ILE A 171 8.36 -19.85 8.73
N THR A 172 7.91 -18.61 8.65
CA THR A 172 8.15 -17.59 9.67
C THR A 172 7.61 -18.00 11.04
N ALA A 173 6.42 -18.61 11.09
CA ALA A 173 5.87 -19.15 12.34
C ALA A 173 6.77 -20.25 12.93
N ARG A 174 7.26 -21.17 12.10
CA ARG A 174 8.16 -22.23 12.56
C ARG A 174 9.51 -21.68 13.04
N GLU A 175 10.08 -20.71 12.34
CA GLU A 175 11.29 -20.01 12.79
C GLU A 175 11.10 -19.39 14.17
N LYS A 176 9.98 -18.72 14.40
CA LYS A 176 9.66 -18.13 15.72
C LYS A 176 9.44 -19.19 16.80
N ILE A 177 8.84 -20.33 16.48
CA ILE A 177 8.69 -21.45 17.41
C ILE A 177 10.07 -21.99 17.81
N VAL A 178 10.96 -22.21 16.84
CA VAL A 178 12.30 -22.70 17.10
C VAL A 178 13.12 -21.72 17.93
N GLU A 179 13.10 -20.42 17.57
CA GLU A 179 13.77 -19.35 18.31
C GLU A 179 13.28 -19.29 19.77
N GLY A 180 11.95 -19.35 19.95
CA GLY A 180 11.32 -19.40 21.27
C GLY A 180 11.73 -20.67 22.07
N ALA A 181 11.72 -21.84 21.43
CA ALA A 181 12.11 -23.10 22.05
C ALA A 181 13.56 -23.05 22.50
N VAL A 182 14.48 -22.60 21.67
CA VAL A 182 15.91 -22.47 22.03
C VAL A 182 16.09 -21.50 23.20
N SER A 183 15.38 -20.36 23.19
CA SER A 183 15.41 -19.40 24.29
C SER A 183 14.90 -20.00 25.61
N MET A 184 13.79 -20.75 25.57
CA MET A 184 13.23 -21.43 26.74
C MET A 184 14.15 -22.50 27.28
N VAL A 185 14.76 -23.33 26.41
CA VAL A 185 15.72 -24.34 26.79
C VAL A 185 16.96 -23.74 27.47
N LYS A 186 17.50 -22.66 26.88
CA LYS A 186 18.62 -21.92 27.47
C LYS A 186 18.26 -21.40 28.87
N MET A 187 17.12 -20.76 29.00
CA MET A 187 16.62 -20.21 30.27
C MET A 187 16.44 -21.32 31.32
N ALA A 188 15.93 -22.49 30.93
CA ALA A 188 15.77 -23.64 31.83
C ALA A 188 17.12 -24.14 32.33
N LEU A 189 18.11 -24.34 31.46
CA LEU A 189 19.44 -24.77 31.81
C LEU A 189 20.16 -23.76 32.71
N ASP A 190 20.06 -22.46 32.39
CA ASP A 190 20.67 -21.40 33.21
C ASP A 190 20.10 -21.39 34.65
N LYS A 191 18.77 -21.55 34.79
CA LYS A 191 18.11 -21.63 36.10
C LYS A 191 18.50 -22.88 36.90
N LEU A 192 18.49 -24.05 36.24
CA LEU A 192 18.88 -25.29 36.91
C LEU A 192 20.32 -25.23 37.40
N SER A 193 21.22 -24.62 36.66
CA SER A 193 22.62 -24.41 37.04
C SER A 193 22.75 -23.37 38.17
N ALA A 194 22.01 -22.26 38.13
CA ALA A 194 22.09 -21.21 39.14
C ALA A 194 21.52 -21.61 40.50
N GLU A 195 20.51 -22.48 40.50
CA GLU A 195 19.83 -22.96 41.71
C GLU A 195 20.46 -24.27 42.26
N GLU A 196 21.56 -24.79 41.66
CA GLU A 196 22.26 -26.02 42.03
C GLU A 196 21.33 -27.24 42.19
N ILE A 197 20.20 -27.27 41.43
CA ILE A 197 19.19 -28.31 41.56
C ILE A 197 19.71 -29.67 41.08
N VAL A 198 20.53 -29.67 40.00
CA VAL A 198 21.10 -30.87 39.43
C VAL A 198 22.49 -30.59 38.84
N GLU A 199 23.49 -31.39 39.19
CA GLU A 199 24.76 -31.43 38.48
C GLU A 199 24.56 -32.23 37.16
N LEU A 200 24.47 -31.51 36.05
CA LEU A 200 24.33 -32.08 34.71
C LEU A 200 25.70 -32.12 34.02
N ASP A 201 26.15 -33.29 33.66
CA ASP A 201 27.28 -33.45 32.75
C ASP A 201 26.86 -33.05 31.33
N GLU A 202 27.81 -32.83 30.42
CA GLU A 202 27.54 -32.34 29.05
C GLU A 202 26.67 -33.32 28.25
N GLU A 203 26.77 -34.62 28.48
CA GLU A 203 26.01 -35.67 27.81
C GLU A 203 24.52 -35.61 28.22
N LYS A 204 24.26 -35.45 29.52
CA LYS A 204 22.91 -35.32 30.07
C LYS A 204 22.26 -33.98 29.66
N LYS A 205 23.04 -32.89 29.61
CA LYS A 205 22.56 -31.60 29.06
C LYS A 205 22.14 -31.77 27.61
N ALA A 206 22.94 -32.38 26.76
CA ALA A 206 22.63 -32.59 25.36
C ALA A 206 21.35 -33.43 25.15
N ALA A 207 21.19 -34.51 25.93
CA ALA A 207 19.98 -35.33 25.91
C ALA A 207 18.75 -34.56 26.36
N MET A 208 18.85 -33.73 27.39
CA MET A 208 17.76 -32.88 27.90
C MET A 208 17.37 -31.82 26.89
N VAL A 209 18.33 -31.14 26.25
CA VAL A 209 18.10 -30.14 25.17
C VAL A 209 17.38 -30.81 24.02
N SER A 210 17.81 -31.95 23.55
CA SER A 210 17.18 -32.68 22.45
C SER A 210 15.73 -33.04 22.77
N ASN A 211 15.45 -33.56 23.95
CA ASN A 211 14.11 -33.94 24.37
C ASN A 211 13.17 -32.71 24.51
N LEU A 212 13.68 -31.64 25.10
CA LEU A 212 12.91 -30.40 25.26
C LEU A 212 12.60 -29.76 23.90
N LEU A 213 13.57 -29.71 22.97
CA LEU A 213 13.35 -29.17 21.63
C LEU A 213 12.31 -29.99 20.86
N VAL A 214 12.34 -31.31 20.94
CA VAL A 214 11.33 -32.16 20.30
C VAL A 214 9.94 -31.84 20.83
N VAL A 215 9.78 -31.70 22.15
CA VAL A 215 8.47 -31.36 22.76
C VAL A 215 8.01 -29.95 22.41
N LEU A 216 8.92 -28.96 22.45
CA LEU A 216 8.58 -27.56 22.24
C LEU A 216 8.36 -27.21 20.77
N CYS A 217 9.01 -27.94 19.84
CA CYS A 217 8.85 -27.70 18.39
C CYS A 217 7.83 -28.62 17.72
N ALA A 218 7.20 -29.55 18.47
CA ALA A 218 6.18 -30.43 17.92
C ALA A 218 4.88 -29.69 17.64
N ASP A 219 4.23 -30.02 16.53
CA ASP A 219 2.91 -29.47 16.16
C ASP A 219 1.77 -30.10 17.00
N GLU A 220 1.99 -31.31 17.55
CA GLU A 220 1.04 -32.01 18.40
C GLU A 220 1.53 -32.06 19.86
N PRO A 221 0.61 -32.01 20.84
CA PRO A 221 0.98 -32.11 22.24
C PRO A 221 1.66 -33.48 22.49
N ALA A 222 2.88 -33.43 23.00
CA ALA A 222 3.63 -34.65 23.36
C ALA A 222 2.89 -35.41 24.45
N GLN A 223 2.59 -36.68 24.19
CA GLN A 223 2.06 -37.59 25.23
C GLN A 223 3.23 -38.17 26.03
N PRO A 224 3.36 -37.87 27.33
CA PRO A 224 4.42 -38.41 28.13
C PRO A 224 4.20 -39.92 28.31
N VAL A 225 5.10 -40.72 27.76
CA VAL A 225 5.16 -42.18 28.08
C VAL A 225 5.99 -42.31 29.33
N ILE A 226 5.34 -42.48 30.46
CA ILE A 226 6.01 -42.77 31.69
C ILE A 226 6.38 -44.27 31.66
N ASN A 227 7.63 -44.54 31.42
CA ASN A 227 8.14 -45.90 31.60
C ASN A 227 8.32 -46.13 33.11
N SER A 228 7.29 -46.72 33.74
CA SER A 228 7.37 -47.22 35.11
C SER A 228 8.19 -48.51 35.17
N GLY A 229 9.29 -48.54 34.40
CA GLY A 229 10.21 -49.68 34.38
C GLY A 229 10.66 -50.03 35.76
N THR A 230 10.49 -51.28 36.07
CA THR A 230 11.00 -52.05 37.19
C THR A 230 12.25 -51.44 37.77
N LEU A 231 12.13 -50.88 38.97
CA LEU A 231 13.21 -50.76 39.92
C LEU A 231 13.62 -52.20 40.29
N ASN A 232 14.43 -52.78 39.48
CA ASN A 232 15.09 -54.04 39.84
C ASN A 232 16.50 -53.73 40.31
N HIS A 233 16.66 -53.87 41.62
CA HIS A 233 17.74 -54.24 42.46
C HIS A 233 19.13 -53.71 42.16
#